data_3a6e4a9e2d6f040b05fdef2e9915e521
#
_entry.id   3a6e4a9e2d6f040b05fdef2e9915e521
#
_cell.length_a   1.000
_cell.length_b   1.000
_cell.length_c   1.000
_cell.angle_alpha   90.00
_cell.angle_beta   90.00
_cell.angle_gamma   90.00
#
_symmetry.space_group_name_H-M   'P 1'
#
loop_
_entity.id
_entity.type
_entity.pdbx_description
1 polymer ?
#
loop_
_entity_poly.entity_id
_entity_poly.type
_entity_poly.pdbx_seq_one_letter_code
_entity_poly.pdbx_strand_id
1 'polypeptide(L)'
;MTLEQVVAELCDGMTIGIGGWGSRRKPMALVRAMLRSPLRDLTIVSYGGPDVGLLCATGKVRKVIYGFVSLDSIPLEPHFRIARQTGAIEAAEFDEGMFQWGLYAAALRLPFLPTRAGLGSDVMKVNPQLKLVQSPYDDGEELVAMPAITLDVALIHMNRADAGGNGQFLGPDPYFDDLFCMAARRRFMTCEKIVDTKDLLREGSVHTLKINRMMVDGVVETPGGAHFTECPPDYGRDEAFQSEYAATAGDADKWNAFKQRYLDLPSEEAYQAAVRPPPSPSPVAGVGNRGGIKGGASG
;
A
#
# COMPACT_ATOMS: atom_id res chain seq x y z
N MET A 1 -5.08 15.26 12.75
CA MET A 1 -5.65 14.12 13.52
C MET A 1 -4.51 13.35 14.19
N THR A 2 -4.83 12.40 15.08
CA THR A 2 -3.89 11.40 15.60
C THR A 2 -4.16 10.02 14.99
N LEU A 3 -3.23 9.07 15.14
CA LEU A 3 -3.40 7.69 14.68
C LEU A 3 -4.61 7.03 15.34
N GLU A 4 -4.82 7.26 16.63
CA GLU A 4 -5.94 6.73 17.41
C GLU A 4 -7.28 7.29 16.93
N GLN A 5 -7.34 8.56 16.55
CA GLN A 5 -8.53 9.17 15.95
C GLN A 5 -8.87 8.53 14.60
N VAL A 6 -7.85 8.19 13.80
CA VAL A 6 -8.09 7.46 12.54
C VAL A 6 -8.60 6.05 12.81
N VAL A 7 -7.97 5.33 13.76
CA VAL A 7 -8.40 3.95 14.11
C VAL A 7 -9.81 3.93 14.70
N ALA A 8 -10.23 4.97 15.41
CA ALA A 8 -11.59 5.09 15.95
C ALA A 8 -12.68 5.24 14.86
N GLU A 9 -12.30 5.58 13.63
CA GLU A 9 -13.22 5.60 12.47
C GLU A 9 -13.40 4.20 11.83
N LEU A 10 -12.60 3.20 12.25
CA LEU A 10 -12.62 1.85 11.72
C LEU A 10 -13.54 0.95 12.57
N CYS A 11 -14.21 0.01 11.91
CA CYS A 11 -15.06 -0.98 12.56
C CYS A 11 -14.77 -2.38 12.03
N ASP A 12 -15.15 -3.39 12.82
CA ASP A 12 -15.10 -4.79 12.41
C ASP A 12 -15.83 -5.01 11.08
N GLY A 13 -15.30 -5.87 10.25
CA GLY A 13 -15.89 -6.24 8.96
C GLY A 13 -15.64 -5.25 7.81
N MET A 14 -15.06 -4.07 8.06
CA MET A 14 -14.79 -3.08 7.01
C MET A 14 -13.83 -3.60 5.94
N THR A 15 -14.02 -3.08 4.71
CA THR A 15 -13.10 -3.23 3.60
C THR A 15 -12.13 -2.04 3.60
N ILE A 16 -10.88 -2.31 3.94
CA ILE A 16 -9.83 -1.29 4.10
C ILE A 16 -8.80 -1.41 2.98
N GLY A 17 -8.66 -0.36 2.20
CA GLY A 17 -7.62 -0.21 1.20
C GLY A 17 -6.33 0.34 1.83
N ILE A 18 -5.20 -0.32 1.60
CA ILE A 18 -3.90 0.11 2.09
C ILE A 18 -3.00 0.45 0.90
N GLY A 19 -2.67 1.72 0.77
CA GLY A 19 -1.80 2.24 -0.30
C GLY A 19 -0.35 1.78 -0.21
N GLY A 20 0.50 2.37 -1.03
CA GLY A 20 1.87 1.92 -1.24
C GLY A 20 1.94 0.64 -2.08
N TRP A 21 3.14 0.04 -2.19
CA TRP A 21 3.41 -1.08 -3.10
C TRP A 21 4.43 -2.04 -2.48
N GLY A 22 4.06 -3.29 -2.21
CA GLY A 22 4.97 -4.24 -1.58
C GLY A 22 5.55 -3.70 -0.27
N SER A 23 6.88 -3.62 -0.18
CA SER A 23 7.58 -3.03 0.96
C SER A 23 8.03 -1.58 0.68
N ARG A 24 7.13 -0.77 0.12
CA ARG A 24 7.38 0.63 -0.29
C ARG A 24 6.26 1.54 0.13
N ARG A 25 6.59 2.57 0.89
CA ARG A 25 5.73 3.67 1.33
C ARG A 25 4.34 3.21 1.84
N LYS A 26 4.35 2.14 2.65
CA LYS A 26 3.14 1.66 3.34
C LYS A 26 2.81 2.54 4.54
N PRO A 27 1.54 2.76 4.87
CA PRO A 27 1.11 3.51 6.07
C PRO A 27 1.31 2.66 7.35
N MET A 28 2.56 2.23 7.62
CA MET A 28 2.85 1.23 8.66
C MET A 28 2.52 1.71 10.08
N ALA A 29 2.59 3.01 10.34
CA ALA A 29 2.15 3.57 11.62
C ALA A 29 0.65 3.33 11.88
N LEU A 30 -0.20 3.48 10.83
CA LEU A 30 -1.63 3.14 10.92
C LEU A 30 -1.83 1.63 11.05
N VAL A 31 -1.06 0.83 10.32
CA VAL A 31 -1.09 -0.63 10.49
C VAL A 31 -0.78 -1.00 11.93
N ARG A 32 0.29 -0.48 12.54
CA ARG A 32 0.63 -0.72 13.95
C ARG A 32 -0.45 -0.23 14.91
N ALA A 33 -1.07 0.91 14.64
CA ALA A 33 -2.21 1.39 15.44
C ALA A 33 -3.41 0.44 15.34
N MET A 34 -3.70 -0.11 14.16
CA MET A 34 -4.72 -1.16 13.98
C MET A 34 -4.35 -2.44 14.75
N LEU A 35 -3.06 -2.83 14.81
CA LEU A 35 -2.63 -3.99 15.59
C LEU A 35 -2.96 -3.82 17.09
N ARG A 36 -2.80 -2.63 17.64
CA ARG A 36 -3.11 -2.30 19.05
C ARG A 36 -4.61 -2.21 19.34
N SER A 37 -5.45 -2.09 18.33
CA SER A 37 -6.91 -1.96 18.48
C SER A 37 -7.61 -3.32 18.62
N PRO A 38 -8.89 -3.38 19.04
CA PRO A 38 -9.67 -4.61 19.08
C PRO A 38 -10.23 -5.04 17.72
N LEU A 39 -9.96 -4.32 16.64
CA LEU A 39 -10.47 -4.58 15.28
C LEU A 39 -10.23 -6.02 14.83
N ARG A 40 -11.21 -6.60 14.14
CA ARG A 40 -11.20 -7.96 13.59
C ARG A 40 -12.09 -8.08 12.35
N ASP A 41 -12.05 -9.25 11.72
CA ASP A 41 -12.88 -9.62 10.56
C ASP A 41 -12.69 -8.68 9.35
N LEU A 42 -11.54 -8.04 9.23
CA LEU A 42 -11.26 -7.05 8.20
C LEU A 42 -11.11 -7.70 6.82
N THR A 43 -11.58 -7.00 5.79
CA THR A 43 -11.18 -7.26 4.40
C THR A 43 -10.10 -6.26 4.01
N ILE A 44 -8.90 -6.75 3.70
CA ILE A 44 -7.77 -5.90 3.30
C ILE A 44 -7.62 -5.92 1.79
N VAL A 45 -7.53 -4.75 1.18
CA VAL A 45 -7.29 -4.54 -0.25
C VAL A 45 -5.94 -3.85 -0.41
N SER A 46 -4.98 -4.52 -1.03
CA SER A 46 -3.61 -3.99 -1.07
C SER A 46 -2.79 -4.59 -2.22
N TYR A 47 -1.90 -3.81 -2.80
CA TYR A 47 -0.65 -4.32 -3.36
C TYR A 47 0.26 -4.63 -2.17
N GLY A 48 0.11 -5.84 -1.64
CA GLY A 48 0.48 -6.18 -0.29
C GLY A 48 1.96 -6.31 -0.04
N GLY A 49 2.31 -6.04 1.18
CA GLY A 49 3.63 -6.20 1.76
C GLY A 49 3.50 -6.55 3.24
N PRO A 50 4.34 -5.98 4.11
CA PRO A 50 4.32 -6.27 5.54
C PRO A 50 3.03 -5.80 6.23
N ASP A 51 2.28 -4.88 5.64
CA ASP A 51 0.94 -4.48 6.07
C ASP A 51 0.00 -5.70 6.13
N VAL A 52 -0.07 -6.46 5.03
CA VAL A 52 -0.91 -7.66 4.95
C VAL A 52 -0.40 -8.75 5.89
N GLY A 53 0.92 -8.99 5.90
CA GLY A 53 1.52 -10.04 6.72
C GLY A 53 1.29 -9.83 8.22
N LEU A 54 1.53 -8.61 8.74
CA LEU A 54 1.32 -8.27 10.14
C LEU A 54 -0.15 -8.40 10.56
N LEU A 55 -1.08 -7.93 9.72
CA LEU A 55 -2.52 -8.04 9.99
C LEU A 55 -2.99 -9.51 9.97
N CYS A 56 -2.47 -10.33 9.06
CA CYS A 56 -2.74 -11.78 9.03
C CYS A 56 -2.17 -12.48 10.27
N ALA A 57 -0.91 -12.21 10.63
CA ALA A 57 -0.23 -12.83 11.77
C ALA A 57 -0.91 -12.54 13.11
N THR A 58 -1.65 -11.44 13.20
CA THR A 58 -2.39 -11.03 14.42
C THR A 58 -3.87 -11.42 14.39
N GLY A 59 -4.33 -12.16 13.36
CA GLY A 59 -5.71 -12.65 13.27
C GLY A 59 -6.77 -11.58 13.05
N LYS A 60 -6.39 -10.41 12.49
CA LYS A 60 -7.34 -9.31 12.25
C LYS A 60 -8.07 -9.41 10.92
N VAL A 61 -7.59 -10.27 10.02
CA VAL A 61 -8.04 -10.34 8.64
C VAL A 61 -8.94 -11.56 8.43
N ARG A 62 -10.10 -11.34 7.84
CA ARG A 62 -10.96 -12.38 7.30
C ARG A 62 -10.65 -12.66 5.83
N LYS A 63 -10.37 -11.60 5.06
CA LYS A 63 -10.18 -11.67 3.61
C LYS A 63 -9.09 -10.72 3.13
N VAL A 64 -8.30 -11.18 2.16
CA VAL A 64 -7.35 -10.33 1.41
C VAL A 64 -7.75 -10.31 -0.06
N ILE A 65 -7.85 -9.12 -0.65
CA ILE A 65 -8.00 -8.88 -2.09
C ILE A 65 -6.70 -8.23 -2.56
N TYR A 66 -6.00 -8.86 -3.50
CA TYR A 66 -4.63 -8.45 -3.84
C TYR A 66 -4.25 -8.78 -5.29
N GLY A 67 -3.30 -8.00 -5.83
CA GLY A 67 -2.59 -8.32 -7.06
C GLY A 67 -1.34 -9.17 -6.78
N PHE A 68 -0.64 -8.87 -5.68
CA PHE A 68 0.47 -9.63 -5.13
C PHE A 68 0.66 -9.30 -3.65
N VAL A 69 1.47 -10.11 -2.93
CA VAL A 69 1.94 -9.83 -1.57
C VAL A 69 3.42 -10.20 -1.47
N SER A 70 4.29 -9.20 -1.35
CA SER A 70 5.75 -9.34 -1.42
C SER A 70 6.45 -8.37 -0.46
N LEU A 71 7.61 -8.75 0.02
CA LEU A 71 8.51 -7.86 0.75
C LEU A 71 9.59 -7.25 -0.16
N ASP A 72 9.42 -7.34 -1.47
CA ASP A 72 10.35 -6.93 -2.53
C ASP A 72 11.69 -7.71 -2.50
N SER A 73 12.56 -7.50 -1.51
CA SER A 73 13.82 -8.23 -1.37
C SER A 73 13.61 -9.68 -0.91
N ILE A 74 12.46 -10.01 -0.32
CA ILE A 74 11.99 -11.36 0.01
C ILE A 74 10.74 -11.63 -0.83
N PRO A 75 10.78 -12.58 -1.80
CA PRO A 75 9.77 -12.68 -2.86
C PRO A 75 8.34 -12.91 -2.39
N LEU A 76 8.14 -13.63 -1.30
CA LEU A 76 6.81 -13.89 -0.75
C LEU A 76 6.76 -13.44 0.69
N GLU A 77 5.72 -12.68 1.03
CA GLU A 77 5.47 -12.32 2.42
C GLU A 77 5.10 -13.59 3.22
N PRO A 78 5.91 -14.00 4.22
CA PRO A 78 5.81 -15.35 4.77
C PRO A 78 4.62 -15.55 5.72
N HIS A 79 4.17 -14.55 6.47
CA HIS A 79 3.00 -14.65 7.33
C HIS A 79 1.69 -14.72 6.53
N PHE A 80 1.57 -13.92 5.49
CA PHE A 80 0.46 -14.01 4.54
C PHE A 80 0.42 -15.37 3.86
N ARG A 81 1.59 -15.88 3.41
CA ARG A 81 1.67 -17.20 2.80
C ARG A 81 1.14 -18.29 3.72
N ILE A 82 1.55 -18.29 5.00
CA ILE A 82 1.08 -19.25 5.99
C ILE A 82 -0.44 -19.12 6.19
N ALA A 83 -0.94 -17.90 6.39
CA ALA A 83 -2.38 -17.64 6.57
C ALA A 83 -3.22 -18.15 5.39
N ARG A 84 -2.74 -17.94 4.15
CA ARG A 84 -3.36 -18.45 2.93
C ARG A 84 -3.33 -19.98 2.85
N GLN A 85 -2.16 -20.59 3.10
CA GLN A 85 -1.99 -22.04 2.99
C GLN A 85 -2.77 -22.83 4.05
N THR A 86 -2.93 -22.27 5.24
CA THR A 86 -3.71 -22.89 6.31
C THR A 86 -5.22 -22.62 6.22
N GLY A 87 -5.66 -21.77 5.28
CA GLY A 87 -7.07 -21.38 5.16
C GLY A 87 -7.54 -20.47 6.29
N ALA A 88 -6.62 -19.81 7.01
CA ALA A 88 -6.97 -18.85 8.06
C ALA A 88 -7.62 -17.57 7.52
N ILE A 89 -7.46 -17.31 6.23
CA ILE A 89 -8.05 -16.17 5.52
C ILE A 89 -8.67 -16.61 4.19
N GLU A 90 -9.67 -15.87 3.72
CA GLU A 90 -10.07 -15.91 2.32
C GLU A 90 -9.09 -15.11 1.46
N ALA A 91 -8.63 -15.69 0.35
CA ALA A 91 -7.69 -15.03 -0.57
C ALA A 91 -8.36 -14.83 -1.94
N ALA A 92 -8.51 -13.57 -2.37
CA ALA A 92 -8.99 -13.20 -3.69
C ALA A 92 -7.82 -12.61 -4.49
N GLU A 93 -7.15 -13.45 -5.25
CA GLU A 93 -6.00 -13.09 -6.08
C GLU A 93 -6.46 -12.66 -7.46
N PHE A 94 -6.00 -11.50 -7.89
CA PHE A 94 -6.18 -10.98 -9.23
C PHE A 94 -4.81 -10.76 -9.88
N ASP A 95 -4.80 -10.63 -11.20
CA ASP A 95 -3.71 -9.98 -11.92
C ASP A 95 -3.60 -8.51 -11.48
N GLU A 96 -2.39 -7.93 -11.47
CA GLU A 96 -2.17 -6.54 -11.06
C GLU A 96 -3.02 -5.55 -11.86
N GLY A 97 -3.13 -5.77 -13.18
CA GLY A 97 -3.96 -4.94 -14.06
C GLY A 97 -5.44 -5.07 -13.73
N MET A 98 -5.94 -6.29 -13.47
CA MET A 98 -7.32 -6.50 -13.03
C MET A 98 -7.59 -5.81 -11.71
N PHE A 99 -6.70 -5.95 -10.72
CA PHE A 99 -6.84 -5.31 -9.43
C PHE A 99 -6.91 -3.78 -9.59
N GLN A 100 -6.01 -3.20 -10.39
CA GLN A 100 -6.04 -1.78 -10.72
C GLN A 100 -7.37 -1.37 -11.39
N TRP A 101 -7.87 -2.19 -12.35
CA TRP A 101 -9.14 -1.94 -13.03
C TRP A 101 -10.33 -1.94 -12.09
N GLY A 102 -10.33 -2.82 -11.10
CA GLY A 102 -11.35 -2.84 -10.05
C GLY A 102 -11.33 -1.56 -9.19
N LEU A 103 -10.15 -1.05 -8.83
CA LEU A 103 -10.02 0.24 -8.13
C LEU A 103 -10.46 1.41 -9.03
N TYR A 104 -10.12 1.40 -10.33
CA TYR A 104 -10.59 2.41 -11.29
C TYR A 104 -12.11 2.40 -11.42
N ALA A 105 -12.73 1.23 -11.54
CA ALA A 105 -14.19 1.13 -11.57
C ALA A 105 -14.83 1.78 -10.36
N ALA A 106 -14.31 1.48 -9.16
CA ALA A 106 -14.79 2.08 -7.92
C ALA A 106 -14.54 3.60 -7.87
N ALA A 107 -13.36 4.07 -8.28
CA ALA A 107 -13.01 5.49 -8.33
C ALA A 107 -13.91 6.29 -9.26
N LEU A 108 -14.30 5.71 -10.40
CA LEU A 108 -15.22 6.29 -11.37
C LEU A 108 -16.70 6.09 -11.04
N ARG A 109 -17.02 5.41 -9.93
CA ARG A 109 -18.40 5.05 -9.53
C ARG A 109 -19.12 4.18 -10.57
N LEU A 110 -18.36 3.36 -11.29
CA LEU A 110 -18.87 2.36 -12.22
C LEU A 110 -19.01 1.00 -11.51
N PRO A 111 -20.01 0.17 -11.86
CA PRO A 111 -20.18 -1.15 -11.27
C PRO A 111 -19.08 -2.13 -11.66
N PHE A 112 -18.50 -1.97 -12.85
CA PHE A 112 -17.38 -2.75 -13.38
C PHE A 112 -16.69 -2.00 -14.52
N LEU A 113 -15.50 -2.47 -14.91
CA LEU A 113 -14.81 -2.08 -16.14
C LEU A 113 -14.46 -3.32 -16.97
N PRO A 114 -14.66 -3.29 -18.31
CA PRO A 114 -14.26 -4.39 -19.18
C PRO A 114 -12.72 -4.42 -19.35
N THR A 115 -12.15 -5.63 -19.38
CA THR A 115 -10.70 -5.83 -19.58
C THR A 115 -10.43 -7.16 -20.28
N ARG A 116 -9.30 -7.23 -21.01
CA ARG A 116 -8.77 -8.49 -21.54
C ARG A 116 -7.94 -9.26 -20.52
N ALA A 117 -7.43 -8.56 -19.48
CA ALA A 117 -6.65 -9.20 -18.43
C ALA A 117 -7.46 -10.31 -17.75
N GLY A 118 -6.81 -11.43 -17.50
CA GLY A 118 -7.44 -12.61 -16.91
C GLY A 118 -8.02 -13.61 -17.91
N LEU A 119 -8.30 -13.23 -19.16
CA LEU A 119 -8.79 -14.16 -20.17
C LEU A 119 -7.76 -15.27 -20.45
N GLY A 120 -8.23 -16.52 -20.53
CA GLY A 120 -7.37 -17.68 -20.80
C GLY A 120 -6.48 -18.12 -19.64
N SER A 121 -6.60 -17.48 -18.47
CA SER A 121 -5.85 -17.82 -17.26
C SER A 121 -6.73 -18.51 -16.20
N ASP A 122 -6.09 -19.08 -15.19
CA ASP A 122 -6.81 -19.71 -14.06
C ASP A 122 -7.44 -18.70 -13.10
N VAL A 123 -7.16 -17.40 -13.25
CA VAL A 123 -7.75 -16.36 -12.42
C VAL A 123 -9.27 -16.37 -12.47
N MET A 124 -9.83 -16.69 -13.63
CA MET A 124 -11.29 -16.83 -13.82
C MET A 124 -11.87 -18.03 -13.04
N LYS A 125 -11.09 -19.11 -12.91
CA LYS A 125 -11.52 -20.33 -12.21
C LYS A 125 -11.51 -20.16 -10.70
N VAL A 126 -10.49 -19.45 -10.17
CA VAL A 126 -10.31 -19.23 -8.73
C VAL A 126 -11.14 -18.05 -8.20
N ASN A 127 -11.69 -17.22 -9.10
CA ASN A 127 -12.56 -16.09 -8.78
C ASN A 127 -13.94 -16.25 -9.45
N PRO A 128 -14.82 -17.12 -8.97
CA PRO A 128 -16.11 -17.45 -9.64
C PRO A 128 -17.08 -16.27 -9.72
N GLN A 129 -16.85 -15.18 -8.98
CA GLN A 129 -17.61 -13.93 -9.06
C GLN A 129 -17.32 -13.14 -10.34
N LEU A 130 -16.20 -13.38 -11.04
CA LEU A 130 -15.91 -12.75 -12.31
C LEU A 130 -16.87 -13.24 -13.37
N LYS A 131 -17.31 -12.31 -14.21
CA LYS A 131 -18.23 -12.59 -15.35
C LYS A 131 -17.60 -12.11 -16.64
N LEU A 132 -18.06 -12.71 -17.74
CA LEU A 132 -17.72 -12.26 -19.07
C LEU A 132 -18.80 -11.33 -19.59
N VAL A 133 -18.41 -10.40 -20.46
CA VAL A 133 -19.30 -9.47 -21.16
C VAL A 133 -18.87 -9.39 -22.62
N GLN A 134 -19.85 -9.37 -23.52
CA GLN A 134 -19.62 -9.14 -24.95
C GLN A 134 -19.46 -7.64 -25.21
N SER A 135 -18.52 -7.31 -26.09
CA SER A 135 -18.41 -5.96 -26.64
C SER A 135 -19.73 -5.55 -27.30
N PRO A 136 -20.22 -4.32 -27.09
CA PRO A 136 -21.42 -3.83 -27.79
C PRO A 136 -21.16 -3.43 -29.23
N TYR A 137 -19.93 -3.57 -29.71
CA TYR A 137 -19.52 -3.26 -31.09
C TYR A 137 -19.43 -4.52 -31.94
N ASP A 138 -19.40 -4.38 -33.26
CA ASP A 138 -19.39 -5.50 -34.24
C ASP A 138 -18.02 -6.19 -34.33
N ASP A 139 -17.27 -6.27 -33.24
CA ASP A 139 -15.96 -6.93 -33.14
C ASP A 139 -16.03 -8.35 -32.57
N GLY A 140 -17.20 -8.75 -32.02
CA GLY A 140 -17.42 -10.04 -31.39
C GLY A 140 -16.55 -10.32 -30.15
N GLU A 141 -15.93 -9.30 -29.60
CA GLU A 141 -14.96 -9.45 -28.51
C GLU A 141 -15.63 -9.83 -27.20
N GLU A 142 -15.08 -10.84 -26.51
CA GLU A 142 -15.44 -11.19 -25.15
C GLU A 142 -14.40 -10.62 -24.18
N LEU A 143 -14.88 -9.99 -23.11
CA LEU A 143 -14.08 -9.31 -22.08
C LEU A 143 -14.47 -9.78 -20.69
N VAL A 144 -13.54 -9.69 -19.75
CA VAL A 144 -13.85 -9.83 -18.32
C VAL A 144 -14.52 -8.55 -17.83
N ALA A 145 -15.70 -8.67 -17.21
CA ALA A 145 -16.34 -7.60 -16.47
C ALA A 145 -15.71 -7.53 -15.06
N MET A 146 -14.58 -6.81 -14.93
CA MET A 146 -13.89 -6.66 -13.65
C MET A 146 -14.73 -5.81 -12.69
N PRO A 147 -15.26 -6.38 -11.58
CA PRO A 147 -16.13 -5.64 -10.67
C PRO A 147 -15.37 -4.54 -9.94
N ALA A 148 -16.10 -3.48 -9.56
CA ALA A 148 -15.57 -2.41 -8.74
C ALA A 148 -15.10 -2.93 -7.38
N ILE A 149 -13.86 -2.61 -7.00
CA ILE A 149 -13.31 -2.87 -5.67
C ILE A 149 -13.56 -1.63 -4.81
N THR A 150 -14.75 -1.58 -4.19
CA THR A 150 -15.15 -0.47 -3.33
C THR A 150 -14.57 -0.62 -1.93
N LEU A 151 -14.13 0.50 -1.34
CA LEU A 151 -13.49 0.56 -0.04
C LEU A 151 -14.36 1.35 0.95
N ASP A 152 -14.46 0.87 2.18
CA ASP A 152 -15.03 1.68 3.26
C ASP A 152 -14.04 2.75 3.68
N VAL A 153 -12.76 2.37 3.81
CA VAL A 153 -11.68 3.27 4.20
C VAL A 153 -10.45 3.04 3.33
N ALA A 154 -9.74 4.11 2.96
CA ALA A 154 -8.39 4.07 2.40
C ALA A 154 -7.39 4.66 3.39
N LEU A 155 -6.27 3.99 3.56
CA LEU A 155 -5.13 4.40 4.36
C LEU A 155 -3.92 4.53 3.44
N ILE A 156 -3.31 5.71 3.40
CA ILE A 156 -2.14 5.99 2.57
C ILE A 156 -1.03 6.69 3.36
N HIS A 157 0.18 6.70 2.81
CA HIS A 157 1.31 7.42 3.37
C HIS A 157 2.01 8.26 2.30
N MET A 158 2.38 9.51 2.63
CA MET A 158 3.06 10.45 1.73
C MET A 158 4.33 11.00 2.36
N ASN A 159 5.26 11.47 1.52
CA ASN A 159 6.47 12.14 2.01
C ASN A 159 6.14 13.51 2.64
N ARG A 160 5.29 14.28 1.99
CA ARG A 160 4.84 15.58 2.47
C ARG A 160 3.34 15.70 2.37
N ALA A 161 2.78 16.52 3.25
CA ALA A 161 1.40 16.96 3.14
C ALA A 161 1.28 18.40 3.64
N ASP A 162 0.18 19.07 3.27
CA ASP A 162 -0.24 20.25 3.99
C ASP A 162 -1.39 19.94 4.96
N ALA A 163 -1.68 20.87 5.86
CA ALA A 163 -2.75 20.72 6.83
C ALA A 163 -4.16 20.63 6.18
N GLY A 164 -4.28 21.03 4.92
CA GLY A 164 -5.52 20.96 4.15
C GLY A 164 -5.77 19.60 3.49
N GLY A 165 -4.77 18.70 3.45
CA GLY A 165 -4.89 17.37 2.86
C GLY A 165 -4.29 17.22 1.46
N ASN A 166 -3.52 18.20 0.95
CA ASN A 166 -2.73 17.97 -0.25
C ASN A 166 -1.52 17.12 0.11
N GLY A 167 -1.35 15.99 -0.56
CA GLY A 167 -0.28 15.02 -0.34
C GLY A 167 0.68 14.93 -1.52
N GLN A 168 1.96 14.80 -1.21
CA GLN A 168 3.06 14.78 -2.16
C GLN A 168 3.97 13.59 -1.93
N PHE A 169 4.19 12.80 -2.98
CA PHE A 169 5.26 11.82 -2.99
C PHE A 169 6.55 12.46 -3.52
N LEU A 170 7.70 12.01 -3.05
CA LEU A 170 9.01 12.51 -3.50
C LEU A 170 9.90 11.39 -4.05
N GLY A 171 9.48 10.15 -3.88
CA GLY A 171 10.17 8.97 -4.41
C GLY A 171 10.01 8.82 -5.93
N PRO A 172 10.59 7.76 -6.51
CA PRO A 172 10.57 7.54 -7.95
C PRO A 172 9.20 7.11 -8.48
N ASP A 173 8.30 6.63 -7.62
CA ASP A 173 7.03 6.02 -8.02
C ASP A 173 5.86 6.57 -7.20
N PRO A 174 4.78 7.05 -7.87
CA PRO A 174 3.58 7.53 -7.19
C PRO A 174 2.70 6.39 -6.63
N TYR A 175 2.87 5.17 -7.11
CA TYR A 175 1.96 4.03 -6.88
C TYR A 175 0.51 4.35 -7.29
N PHE A 176 -0.48 3.75 -6.61
CA PHE A 176 -1.90 3.92 -6.92
C PHE A 176 -2.69 4.52 -5.75
N ASP A 177 -2.04 5.30 -4.89
CA ASP A 177 -2.65 5.86 -3.69
C ASP A 177 -3.87 6.74 -3.99
N ASP A 178 -3.85 7.45 -5.12
CA ASP A 178 -4.99 8.23 -5.61
C ASP A 178 -6.21 7.35 -5.93
N LEU A 179 -6.00 6.18 -6.53
CA LEU A 179 -7.09 5.24 -6.80
C LEU A 179 -7.68 4.67 -5.51
N PHE A 180 -6.84 4.32 -4.52
CA PHE A 180 -7.32 3.90 -3.21
C PHE A 180 -8.19 4.99 -2.57
N CYS A 181 -7.72 6.23 -2.58
CA CYS A 181 -8.50 7.36 -2.05
C CYS A 181 -9.83 7.54 -2.79
N MET A 182 -9.82 7.51 -4.13
CA MET A 182 -11.03 7.71 -4.91
C MET A 182 -12.02 6.55 -4.81
N ALA A 183 -11.54 5.33 -4.60
CA ALA A 183 -12.38 4.13 -4.43
C ALA A 183 -13.04 4.05 -3.04
N ALA A 184 -12.59 4.85 -2.06
CA ALA A 184 -13.03 4.76 -0.67
C ALA A 184 -14.11 5.78 -0.32
N ARG A 185 -14.88 5.44 0.74
CA ARG A 185 -15.86 6.35 1.38
C ARG A 185 -15.18 7.32 2.34
N ARG A 186 -14.20 6.84 3.13
CA ARG A 186 -13.37 7.63 4.05
C ARG A 186 -11.90 7.43 3.72
N ARG A 187 -11.08 8.47 3.88
CA ARG A 187 -9.71 8.47 3.40
C ARG A 187 -8.81 9.19 4.40
N PHE A 188 -7.77 8.49 4.86
CA PHE A 188 -6.83 9.03 5.84
C PHE A 188 -5.40 8.88 5.32
N MET A 189 -4.65 9.96 5.48
CA MET A 189 -3.27 10.07 5.04
C MET A 189 -2.35 10.30 6.22
N THR A 190 -1.34 9.47 6.37
CA THR A 190 -0.16 9.80 7.17
C THR A 190 0.90 10.43 6.27
N CYS A 191 1.80 11.22 6.83
CA CYS A 191 2.93 11.78 6.10
C CYS A 191 4.15 11.94 7.00
N GLU A 192 5.33 11.98 6.37
CA GLU A 192 6.57 12.22 7.09
C GLU A 192 6.64 13.62 7.68
N LYS A 193 6.10 14.61 6.95
CA LYS A 193 6.14 16.00 7.38
C LYS A 193 4.98 16.81 6.82
N ILE A 194 4.34 17.60 7.69
CA ILE A 194 3.40 18.66 7.29
C ILE A 194 4.17 19.93 6.98
N VAL A 195 3.90 20.53 5.82
CA VAL A 195 4.48 21.79 5.37
C VAL A 195 3.37 22.78 5.00
N ASP A 196 3.69 24.07 4.93
CA ASP A 196 2.75 25.05 4.38
C ASP A 196 2.45 24.73 2.91
N THR A 197 1.20 24.93 2.47
CA THR A 197 0.76 24.70 1.08
C THR A 197 1.67 25.38 0.06
N LYS A 198 2.11 26.61 0.34
CA LYS A 198 3.01 27.39 -0.52
C LYS A 198 4.41 26.78 -0.67
N ASP A 199 4.81 25.93 0.27
CA ASP A 199 6.14 25.33 0.30
C ASP A 199 6.19 23.94 -0.36
N LEU A 200 5.03 23.32 -0.67
CA LEU A 200 4.98 22.04 -1.36
C LEU A 200 5.76 22.04 -2.69
N LEU A 201 5.67 23.13 -3.46
CA LEU A 201 6.42 23.27 -4.73
C LEU A 201 7.93 23.51 -4.54
N ARG A 202 8.37 23.76 -3.30
CA ARG A 202 9.80 23.78 -2.96
C ARG A 202 10.34 22.41 -2.61
N GLU A 203 9.49 21.55 -2.05
CA GLU A 203 9.83 20.17 -1.70
C GLU A 203 9.95 19.29 -2.97
N GLY A 204 9.08 19.51 -3.97
CA GLY A 204 9.11 18.77 -5.22
C GLY A 204 8.29 19.44 -6.34
N SER A 205 8.35 18.88 -7.54
CA SER A 205 7.63 19.41 -8.69
C SER A 205 6.11 19.25 -8.54
N VAL A 206 5.32 20.03 -9.30
CA VAL A 206 3.85 19.94 -9.32
C VAL A 206 3.34 18.52 -9.64
N HIS A 207 4.09 17.74 -10.44
CA HIS A 207 3.72 16.37 -10.81
C HIS A 207 3.76 15.39 -9.63
N THR A 208 4.43 15.74 -8.54
CA THR A 208 4.49 14.93 -7.32
C THR A 208 3.33 15.19 -6.37
N LEU A 209 2.49 16.20 -6.64
CA LEU A 209 1.25 16.48 -5.91
C LEU A 209 0.13 15.54 -6.39
N LYS A 210 0.20 14.27 -5.98
CA LYS A 210 -0.70 13.22 -6.47
C LYS A 210 -2.04 13.20 -5.74
N ILE A 211 -2.03 13.55 -4.45
CA ILE A 211 -3.22 13.59 -3.61
C ILE A 211 -3.65 15.04 -3.41
N ASN A 212 -4.87 15.37 -3.77
CA ASN A 212 -5.43 16.68 -3.46
C ASN A 212 -6.38 16.61 -2.24
N ARG A 213 -6.57 17.73 -1.59
CA ARG A 213 -7.38 17.86 -0.36
C ARG A 213 -8.80 17.27 -0.45
N MET A 214 -9.37 17.15 -1.66
CA MET A 214 -10.71 16.57 -1.85
C MET A 214 -10.69 15.05 -1.76
N MET A 215 -9.51 14.44 -1.83
CA MET A 215 -9.30 12.99 -1.73
C MET A 215 -8.99 12.53 -0.30
N VAL A 216 -9.01 13.43 0.71
CA VAL A 216 -8.56 13.11 2.07
C VAL A 216 -9.52 13.71 3.09
N ASP A 217 -9.90 12.91 4.09
CA ASP A 217 -10.75 13.33 5.20
C ASP A 217 -9.93 13.65 6.46
N GLY A 218 -8.68 13.22 6.53
CA GLY A 218 -7.80 13.53 7.65
C GLY A 218 -6.34 13.26 7.35
N VAL A 219 -5.47 14.09 7.97
CA VAL A 219 -4.01 14.01 7.84
C VAL A 219 -3.39 13.83 9.22
N VAL A 220 -2.36 12.96 9.30
CA VAL A 220 -1.56 12.72 10.50
C VAL A 220 -0.08 12.85 10.15
N GLU A 221 0.64 13.77 10.79
CA GLU A 221 2.09 13.80 10.70
C GLU A 221 2.67 12.65 11.52
N THR A 222 3.50 11.84 10.88
CA THR A 222 4.05 10.63 11.49
C THR A 222 5.44 10.36 10.89
N PRO A 223 6.47 11.06 11.36
CA PRO A 223 7.85 10.82 10.90
C PRO A 223 8.26 9.37 11.13
N GLY A 224 8.88 8.74 10.12
CA GLY A 224 9.17 7.30 10.14
C GLY A 224 7.94 6.40 9.99
N GLY A 225 6.80 6.97 9.61
CA GLY A 225 5.50 6.28 9.58
C GLY A 225 5.40 5.12 8.60
N ALA A 226 6.24 5.08 7.57
CA ALA A 226 6.33 3.95 6.66
C ALA A 226 7.31 2.85 7.10
N HIS A 227 8.08 3.04 8.18
CA HIS A 227 9.05 2.05 8.65
C HIS A 227 8.31 0.70 8.95
N PHE A 228 8.82 -0.43 8.52
CA PHE A 228 10.13 -0.75 7.96
C PHE A 228 10.18 -0.76 6.42
N THR A 229 9.12 -0.32 5.75
CA THR A 229 9.14 -0.12 4.29
C THR A 229 9.92 1.15 3.93
N GLU A 230 10.36 1.27 2.68
CA GLU A 230 11.05 2.47 2.24
C GLU A 230 10.10 3.66 2.03
N CYS A 231 10.62 4.86 2.22
CA CYS A 231 9.97 6.13 1.88
C CYS A 231 10.98 7.14 1.31
N PRO A 232 11.56 6.84 0.13
CA PRO A 232 12.57 7.73 -0.45
C PRO A 232 11.97 9.10 -0.83
N PRO A 233 12.74 10.21 -0.73
CA PRO A 233 14.14 10.27 -0.31
C PRO A 233 14.35 10.33 1.21
N ASP A 234 13.28 10.29 2.02
CA ASP A 234 13.39 10.48 3.47
C ASP A 234 14.20 9.34 4.12
N TYR A 235 13.91 8.08 3.73
CA TYR A 235 14.67 6.90 4.17
C TYR A 235 14.48 5.69 3.24
N GLY A 236 15.43 4.75 3.31
CA GLY A 236 15.37 3.46 2.64
C GLY A 236 14.61 2.42 3.47
N ARG A 237 14.45 1.23 2.88
CA ARG A 237 13.90 0.06 3.57
C ARG A 237 14.87 -0.43 4.65
N ASP A 238 14.35 -0.78 5.83
CA ASP A 238 15.14 -1.47 6.85
C ASP A 238 15.20 -2.98 6.56
N GLU A 239 16.18 -3.35 5.74
CA GLU A 239 16.37 -4.75 5.31
C GLU A 239 16.69 -5.69 6.47
N ALA A 240 17.37 -5.19 7.51
CA ALA A 240 17.70 -5.98 8.69
C ALA A 240 16.44 -6.28 9.51
N PHE A 241 15.62 -5.26 9.74
CA PHE A 241 14.34 -5.41 10.43
C PHE A 241 13.37 -6.29 9.63
N GLN A 242 13.30 -6.09 8.30
CA GLN A 242 12.47 -6.90 7.41
C GLN A 242 12.87 -8.38 7.45
N SER A 243 14.18 -8.66 7.48
CA SER A 243 14.70 -10.04 7.59
C SER A 243 14.39 -10.64 8.97
N GLU A 244 14.56 -9.88 10.06
CA GLU A 244 14.17 -10.28 11.41
C GLU A 244 12.66 -10.63 11.46
N TYR A 245 11.82 -9.75 10.93
CA TYR A 245 10.38 -9.98 10.81
C TYR A 245 10.06 -11.25 10.02
N ALA A 246 10.61 -11.40 8.82
CA ALA A 246 10.34 -12.54 7.97
C ALA A 246 10.74 -13.89 8.61
N ALA A 247 11.83 -13.89 9.40
CA ALA A 247 12.31 -15.06 10.11
C ALA A 247 11.41 -15.52 11.27
N THR A 248 10.42 -14.73 11.64
CA THR A 248 9.44 -15.09 12.70
C THR A 248 8.33 -16.02 12.19
N ALA A 249 8.12 -16.07 10.88
CA ALA A 249 7.01 -16.80 10.29
C ALA A 249 7.15 -18.32 10.50
N GLY A 250 6.11 -18.93 11.07
CA GLY A 250 6.10 -20.35 11.39
C GLY A 250 6.83 -20.74 12.68
N ASP A 251 7.38 -19.76 13.41
CA ASP A 251 8.07 -19.94 14.69
C ASP A 251 7.39 -19.09 15.77
N ALA A 252 6.59 -19.72 16.61
CA ALA A 252 5.78 -19.05 17.62
C ALA A 252 6.63 -18.27 18.66
N ASP A 253 7.79 -18.81 19.05
CA ASP A 253 8.64 -18.18 20.06
C ASP A 253 9.30 -16.93 19.48
N LYS A 254 9.82 -17.01 18.25
CA LYS A 254 10.37 -15.82 17.56
C LYS A 254 9.29 -14.77 17.32
N TRP A 255 8.10 -15.19 16.88
CA TRP A 255 6.98 -14.25 16.68
C TRP A 255 6.60 -13.55 17.98
N ASN A 256 6.47 -14.28 19.09
CA ASN A 256 6.14 -13.69 20.39
C ASN A 256 7.23 -12.72 20.87
N ALA A 257 8.50 -13.07 20.71
CA ALA A 257 9.61 -12.20 21.06
C ALA A 257 9.61 -10.90 20.22
N PHE A 258 9.40 -11.02 18.90
CA PHE A 258 9.29 -9.88 17.98
C PHE A 258 8.10 -8.98 18.35
N LYS A 259 6.95 -9.60 18.59
CA LYS A 259 5.72 -8.90 18.96
C LYS A 259 5.89 -8.10 20.25
N GLN A 260 6.42 -8.71 21.33
CA GLN A 260 6.70 -8.03 22.60
C GLN A 260 7.68 -6.87 22.42
N ARG A 261 8.70 -7.05 21.57
CA ARG A 261 9.74 -6.05 21.39
C ARG A 261 9.27 -4.85 20.58
N TYR A 262 8.38 -5.05 19.58
CA TYR A 262 8.07 -4.01 18.60
C TYR A 262 6.58 -3.71 18.43
N LEU A 263 5.67 -4.67 18.59
CA LEU A 263 4.25 -4.49 18.25
C LEU A 263 3.36 -4.26 19.47
N ASP A 264 3.71 -4.84 20.62
CA ASP A 264 2.96 -4.66 21.88
C ASP A 264 3.35 -3.35 22.62
N LEU A 265 4.07 -2.47 21.95
CA LEU A 265 4.42 -1.16 22.47
C LEU A 265 3.19 -0.24 22.53
N PRO A 266 3.10 0.64 23.58
CA PRO A 266 1.88 1.38 23.87
C PRO A 266 1.55 2.47 22.84
N SER A 267 2.52 2.94 22.07
CA SER A 267 2.33 4.03 21.12
C SER A 267 3.29 3.95 19.94
N GLU A 268 3.05 4.78 18.94
CA GLU A 268 3.96 4.91 17.79
C GLU A 268 5.29 5.54 18.20
N GLU A 269 5.30 6.47 19.12
CA GLU A 269 6.53 7.08 19.66
C GLU A 269 7.40 6.03 20.36
N ALA A 270 6.79 5.12 21.13
CA ALA A 270 7.51 4.01 21.75
C ALA A 270 8.11 3.06 20.70
N TYR A 271 7.38 2.80 19.61
CA TYR A 271 7.90 2.03 18.49
C TYR A 271 9.10 2.72 17.82
N GLN A 272 8.97 4.01 17.48
CA GLN A 272 10.05 4.78 16.85
C GLN A 272 11.31 4.84 17.74
N ALA A 273 11.14 4.86 19.06
CA ALA A 273 12.26 4.80 19.99
C ALA A 273 12.93 3.40 20.06
N ALA A 274 12.18 2.34 19.79
CA ALA A 274 12.67 0.95 19.85
C ALA A 274 13.38 0.49 18.58
N VAL A 275 13.04 1.08 17.42
CA VAL A 275 13.67 0.72 16.15
C VAL A 275 14.90 1.59 15.89
N ARG A 276 15.89 1.02 15.21
CA ARG A 276 17.03 1.81 14.75
C ARG A 276 16.56 2.73 13.64
N PRO A 277 17.08 3.98 13.55
CA PRO A 277 16.80 4.82 12.39
C PRO A 277 17.16 4.05 11.11
N PRO A 278 16.27 4.05 10.09
CA PRO A 278 16.55 3.36 8.84
C PRO A 278 17.84 3.91 8.21
N PRO A 279 18.59 3.07 7.48
CA PRO A 279 19.79 3.53 6.80
C PRO A 279 19.43 4.66 5.83
N SER A 280 20.26 5.69 5.80
CA SER A 280 20.12 6.77 4.82
C SER A 280 20.05 6.17 3.41
N PRO A 281 19.18 6.66 2.53
CA PRO A 281 19.09 6.16 1.17
C PRO A 281 20.48 6.21 0.52
N SER A 282 20.89 5.09 -0.07
CA SER A 282 22.11 5.08 -0.88
C SER A 282 21.97 6.15 -1.95
N PRO A 283 22.98 7.00 -2.18
CA PRO A 283 22.90 7.99 -3.24
C PRO A 283 22.54 7.26 -4.53
N VAL A 284 21.44 7.67 -5.15
CA VAL A 284 21.02 7.15 -6.46
C VAL A 284 22.24 7.27 -7.36
N ALA A 285 22.77 6.13 -7.81
CA ALA A 285 23.92 6.13 -8.72
C ALA A 285 23.52 7.02 -9.89
N GLY A 286 24.18 8.16 -10.00
CA GLY A 286 23.82 9.21 -10.93
C GLY A 286 23.67 8.58 -12.31
N VAL A 287 22.56 8.86 -12.97
CA VAL A 287 22.37 8.55 -14.39
C VAL A 287 23.57 9.18 -15.08
N GLY A 288 24.57 8.34 -15.41
CA GLY A 288 25.79 8.77 -16.03
C GLY A 288 25.42 9.55 -17.29
N ASN A 289 25.83 10.78 -17.32
CA ASN A 289 25.74 11.68 -18.45
C ASN A 289 26.40 10.97 -19.65
N ARG A 290 25.61 10.25 -20.46
CA ARG A 290 26.11 9.59 -21.67
C ARG A 290 26.55 10.69 -22.62
N GLY A 291 27.84 10.67 -22.84
CA GLY A 291 28.67 11.56 -23.56
C GLY A 291 28.06 12.22 -24.78
N GLY A 292 28.40 13.49 -24.93
CA GLY A 292 28.14 14.28 -26.10
C GLY A 292 28.63 13.60 -27.38
N ILE A 293 27.76 13.52 -28.34
CA ILE A 293 28.07 13.15 -29.71
C ILE A 293 28.99 14.24 -30.24
N LYS A 294 30.27 13.93 -30.36
CA LYS A 294 31.20 14.75 -31.12
C LYS A 294 30.84 14.65 -32.59
N GLY A 295 30.21 15.68 -33.14
CA GLY A 295 30.07 15.87 -34.58
C GLY A 295 31.47 16.05 -35.18
N GLY A 296 31.94 15.03 -35.87
CA GLY A 296 33.08 15.14 -36.75
C GLY A 296 32.65 15.76 -38.09
N ALA A 297 33.03 17.01 -38.32
CA ALA A 297 33.06 17.57 -39.66
C ALA A 297 34.37 17.13 -40.31
N SER A 298 34.30 16.54 -41.46
CA SER A 298 35.44 16.45 -42.36
C SER A 298 34.97 16.30 -43.82
N GLY A 299 35.33 17.29 -44.61
CA GLY A 299 35.77 17.22 -46.00
C GLY A 299 34.79 16.79 -47.06
#